data_6d11f991f2a47face62fb2008810dcbc
#
_entry.id   6d11f991f2a47face62fb2008810dcbc
#
_cell.length_a   1.000
_cell.length_b   1.000
_cell.length_c   1.000
_cell.angle_alpha   90.00
_cell.angle_beta   90.00
_cell.angle_gamma   90.00
#
_symmetry.space_group_name_H-M   'P 1'
#
loop_
_entity.id
_entity.type
_entity.pdbx_description
1 polymer ?
#
loop_
_entity_poly.entity_id
_entity_poly.type
_entity_poly.pdbx_seq_one_letter_code
_entity_poly.pdbx_strand_id
1 'polypeptide(L)'
;MSRITTTIVALLSVATVWGQVKEETGDGKRLDKRNMEIKDYLPEIHGTIRGKYEYQTETEESRFEVRNARFSVSGNVHPSVAYKAEIDLSDEGSIKMLDAYARIFPVKDLNFTIGQMRVPFTIDAHRSPHQQYFANRSFIAKQVGNVRDVGLTAAYTSKGEFSFILEGGLFNGSGLTNQKEWHKTLNYSVKAQLLPGKNWNVTLSTQMIKPENVRINMYDAGIYYQNKRFHIEAEYLYKMYGHDAFKDVHAINSFVNYDLPLKKIFNKISFLARYDMMTDHSDGTADETKGTLIINDYARHRVTGGITLSLSKAFVADLRLNFEKYFYKKSGVPKESERDKIVIEFMTRF
;
A
#
# COMPACT_ATOMS: atom_id res chain seq x y z
N MET A 1 43.58 -12.98 2.14
CA MET A 1 42.43 -12.39 2.87
C MET A 1 41.55 -11.46 2.02
N SER A 2 41.60 -11.51 0.69
CA SER A 2 40.89 -10.53 -0.19
C SER A 2 39.75 -11.11 -1.04
N ARG A 3 39.51 -12.41 -1.02
CA ARG A 3 38.40 -13.01 -1.82
C ARG A 3 37.10 -13.30 -1.09
N ILE A 4 37.10 -13.30 0.25
CA ILE A 4 35.91 -13.57 1.07
C ILE A 4 35.07 -12.30 1.24
N THR A 5 35.69 -11.13 1.29
CA THR A 5 34.98 -9.84 1.46
C THR A 5 34.16 -9.44 0.22
N THR A 6 34.60 -9.81 -0.98
CA THR A 6 33.90 -9.46 -2.23
C THR A 6 32.63 -10.30 -2.44
N THR A 7 32.63 -11.54 -1.95
CA THR A 7 31.45 -12.44 -2.08
C THR A 7 30.33 -12.06 -1.11
N ILE A 8 30.65 -11.56 0.08
CA ILE A 8 29.66 -11.11 1.06
C ILE A 8 28.98 -9.79 0.62
N VAL A 9 29.73 -8.88 -0.01
CA VAL A 9 29.16 -7.63 -0.54
C VAL A 9 28.27 -7.89 -1.76
N ALA A 10 28.58 -8.88 -2.59
CA ALA A 10 27.73 -9.28 -3.72
C ALA A 10 26.43 -9.97 -3.27
N LEU A 11 26.45 -10.75 -2.18
CA LEU A 11 25.27 -11.39 -1.61
C LEU A 11 24.35 -10.39 -0.90
N LEU A 12 24.88 -9.36 -0.25
CA LEU A 12 24.10 -8.28 0.37
C LEU A 12 23.46 -7.35 -0.67
N SER A 13 24.10 -7.13 -1.83
CA SER A 13 23.54 -6.30 -2.90
C SER A 13 22.41 -6.99 -3.68
N VAL A 14 22.36 -8.33 -3.69
CA VAL A 14 21.27 -9.11 -4.29
C VAL A 14 20.06 -9.18 -3.35
N ALA A 15 20.27 -9.20 -2.03
CA ALA A 15 19.17 -9.27 -1.05
C ALA A 15 18.30 -8.00 -1.02
N THR A 16 18.86 -6.81 -1.29
CA THR A 16 18.11 -5.54 -1.23
C THR A 16 17.17 -5.30 -2.42
N VAL A 17 17.45 -5.86 -3.60
CA VAL A 17 16.55 -5.75 -4.77
C VAL A 17 15.40 -6.77 -4.70
N TRP A 18 15.66 -7.93 -4.09
CA TRP A 18 14.63 -8.96 -3.87
C TRP A 18 13.71 -8.67 -2.67
N GLY A 19 14.11 -7.81 -1.74
CA GLY A 19 13.31 -7.46 -0.57
C GLY A 19 12.00 -6.77 -0.93
N GLN A 20 11.99 -5.86 -1.90
CA GLN A 20 10.78 -5.09 -2.26
C GLN A 20 9.74 -5.94 -3.00
N VAL A 21 10.16 -6.83 -3.89
CA VAL A 21 9.22 -7.76 -4.57
C VAL A 21 8.68 -8.83 -3.60
N LYS A 22 9.47 -9.22 -2.58
CA LYS A 22 9.01 -10.17 -1.56
C LYS A 22 7.99 -9.59 -0.59
N GLU A 23 8.06 -8.28 -0.30
CA GLU A 23 7.11 -7.63 0.62
C GLU A 23 5.74 -7.37 -0.02
N GLU A 24 5.65 -7.25 -1.35
CA GLU A 24 4.37 -7.13 -2.05
C GLU A 24 3.57 -8.45 -2.08
N THR A 25 4.25 -9.60 -2.04
CA THR A 25 3.59 -10.92 -2.00
C THR A 25 3.27 -11.42 -0.58
N GLY A 26 3.48 -10.57 0.43
CA GLY A 26 3.15 -10.85 1.83
C GLY A 26 4.17 -11.70 2.58
N ASP A 27 4.09 -11.61 3.89
CA ASP A 27 4.95 -12.34 4.82
C ASP A 27 4.68 -13.86 4.75
N GLY A 28 5.72 -14.61 4.82
CA GLY A 28 5.71 -16.07 4.77
C GLY A 28 6.18 -16.62 3.43
N LYS A 29 7.01 -17.62 3.49
CA LYS A 29 7.57 -18.34 2.34
C LYS A 29 7.51 -19.83 2.59
N ARG A 30 7.45 -20.61 1.49
CA ARG A 30 7.65 -22.06 1.59
C ARG A 30 9.08 -22.35 2.02
N LEU A 31 9.24 -23.12 3.11
CA LEU A 31 10.54 -23.56 3.60
C LEU A 31 10.94 -24.88 2.95
N ASP A 32 12.26 -25.10 2.75
CA ASP A 32 12.77 -26.38 2.23
C ASP A 32 12.80 -27.40 3.39
N LYS A 33 12.03 -28.48 3.26
CA LYS A 33 11.91 -29.54 4.27
C LYS A 33 13.23 -30.20 4.67
N ARG A 34 14.26 -30.15 3.82
CA ARG A 34 15.49 -30.89 4.00
C ARG A 34 16.47 -30.28 5.01
N ASN A 35 16.36 -28.97 5.29
CA ASN A 35 17.30 -28.23 6.12
C ASN A 35 16.61 -27.36 7.17
N MET A 36 15.48 -27.79 7.74
CA MET A 36 14.74 -26.99 8.70
C MET A 36 15.33 -27.09 10.09
N GLU A 37 15.50 -25.93 10.70
CA GLU A 37 15.90 -25.78 12.10
C GLU A 37 14.77 -25.16 12.92
N ILE A 38 14.82 -25.27 14.25
CA ILE A 38 13.84 -24.66 15.16
C ILE A 38 13.71 -23.15 14.92
N LYS A 39 14.81 -22.48 14.55
CA LYS A 39 14.82 -21.04 14.23
C LYS A 39 13.88 -20.65 13.09
N ASP A 40 13.60 -21.55 12.14
CA ASP A 40 12.73 -21.29 10.98
C ASP A 40 11.24 -21.22 11.37
N TYR A 41 10.90 -21.66 12.59
CA TYR A 41 9.57 -21.58 13.17
C TYR A 41 9.42 -20.45 14.19
N LEU A 42 10.51 -19.76 14.54
CA LEU A 42 10.42 -18.62 15.44
C LEU A 42 9.62 -17.49 14.76
N PRO A 43 8.71 -16.85 15.50
CA PRO A 43 7.96 -15.74 14.98
C PRO A 43 8.87 -14.53 14.71
N GLU A 44 8.66 -13.87 13.58
CA GLU A 44 9.23 -12.57 13.28
C GLU A 44 8.29 -11.48 13.80
N ILE A 45 8.82 -10.55 14.57
CA ILE A 45 8.07 -9.41 15.12
C ILE A 45 8.54 -8.14 14.44
N HIS A 46 7.58 -7.36 13.96
CA HIS A 46 7.85 -6.07 13.34
C HIS A 46 6.97 -4.98 13.95
N GLY A 47 7.54 -3.78 14.06
CA GLY A 47 6.79 -2.59 14.46
C GLY A 47 6.97 -1.46 13.46
N THR A 48 5.93 -0.65 13.25
CA THR A 48 5.98 0.58 12.46
C THR A 48 5.27 1.68 13.20
N ILE A 49 6.01 2.73 13.55
CA ILE A 49 5.46 3.93 14.20
C ILE A 49 5.66 5.11 13.27
N ARG A 50 4.59 5.90 13.07
CA ARG A 50 4.59 7.15 12.30
C ARG A 50 3.90 8.22 13.11
N GLY A 51 4.67 9.24 13.50
CA GLY A 51 4.16 10.47 14.10
C GLY A 51 4.33 11.62 13.11
N LYS A 52 3.32 12.47 12.96
CA LYS A 52 3.41 13.63 12.09
C LYS A 52 2.87 14.90 12.75
N TYR A 53 3.41 16.01 12.30
CA TYR A 53 2.89 17.35 12.48
C TYR A 53 2.39 17.87 11.14
N GLU A 54 1.21 18.45 11.11
CA GLU A 54 0.62 19.12 9.94
C GLU A 54 0.29 20.56 10.29
N TYR A 55 0.67 21.48 9.41
CA TYR A 55 0.28 22.88 9.43
C TYR A 55 -0.48 23.21 8.16
N GLN A 56 -1.75 23.55 8.30
CA GLN A 56 -2.65 23.93 7.23
C GLN A 56 -2.53 25.44 6.99
N THR A 57 -2.12 25.83 5.77
CA THR A 57 -1.74 27.22 5.49
C THR A 57 -2.89 28.15 5.16
N GLU A 58 -4.09 27.63 4.87
CA GLU A 58 -5.27 28.46 4.56
C GLU A 58 -6.03 28.90 5.82
N THR A 59 -6.12 28.01 6.84
CA THR A 59 -6.78 28.30 8.12
C THR A 59 -5.80 28.63 9.23
N GLU A 60 -4.49 28.50 8.99
CA GLU A 60 -3.42 28.70 9.97
C GLU A 60 -3.51 27.75 11.18
N GLU A 61 -4.10 26.56 10.97
CA GLU A 61 -4.30 25.56 12.00
C GLU A 61 -3.23 24.47 11.94
N SER A 62 -2.95 23.88 13.09
CA SER A 62 -1.94 22.82 13.17
C SER A 62 -2.38 21.67 14.07
N ARG A 63 -1.82 20.48 13.82
CA ARG A 63 -2.05 19.32 14.68
C ARG A 63 -0.86 18.36 14.70
N PHE A 64 -0.74 17.65 15.81
CA PHE A 64 0.05 16.43 15.89
C PHE A 64 -0.85 15.22 15.75
N GLU A 65 -0.37 14.19 15.07
CA GLU A 65 -1.11 12.95 14.85
C GLU A 65 -0.18 11.75 14.95
N VAL A 66 -0.59 10.71 15.68
CA VAL A 66 0.00 9.37 15.56
C VAL A 66 -0.67 8.70 14.36
N ARG A 67 0.00 8.72 13.22
CA ARG A 67 -0.56 8.24 11.95
C ARG A 67 -0.66 6.73 11.87
N ASN A 68 0.33 6.02 12.43
CA ASN A 68 0.34 4.56 12.57
C ASN A 68 1.11 4.15 13.83
N ALA A 69 0.62 3.16 14.51
CA ALA A 69 1.29 2.45 15.60
C ALA A 69 1.03 0.94 15.40
N ARG A 70 1.73 0.34 14.43
CA ARG A 70 1.49 -1.03 13.98
C ARG A 70 2.46 -2.02 14.59
N PHE A 71 1.93 -3.17 14.97
CA PHE A 71 2.70 -4.34 15.37
C PHE A 71 2.22 -5.55 14.61
N SER A 72 3.16 -6.35 14.11
CA SER A 72 2.84 -7.59 13.42
C SER A 72 3.73 -8.73 13.90
N VAL A 73 3.13 -9.92 13.86
CA VAL A 73 3.80 -11.19 14.11
C VAL A 73 3.54 -12.07 12.89
N SER A 74 4.59 -12.63 12.33
CA SER A 74 4.50 -13.56 11.20
C SER A 74 5.46 -14.73 11.39
N GLY A 75 5.18 -15.85 10.74
CA GLY A 75 6.04 -17.03 10.82
C GLY A 75 5.45 -18.23 10.11
N ASN A 76 6.12 -19.37 10.27
CA ASN A 76 5.67 -20.64 9.72
C ASN A 76 5.32 -21.61 10.86
N VAL A 77 4.18 -22.30 10.76
CA VAL A 77 3.81 -23.43 11.64
C VAL A 77 4.12 -24.77 10.98
N HIS A 78 4.37 -24.76 9.67
CA HIS A 78 4.74 -25.90 8.86
C HIS A 78 5.54 -25.41 7.65
N PRO A 79 6.42 -26.22 7.01
CA PRO A 79 7.13 -25.80 5.80
C PRO A 79 6.26 -25.22 4.69
N SER A 80 5.01 -25.65 4.61
CA SER A 80 4.05 -25.22 3.61
C SER A 80 2.91 -24.37 4.19
N VAL A 81 3.00 -23.91 5.45
CA VAL A 81 1.95 -23.11 6.10
C VAL A 81 2.59 -21.98 6.88
N ALA A 82 2.27 -20.76 6.50
CA ALA A 82 2.64 -19.53 7.19
C ALA A 82 1.41 -18.83 7.78
N TYR A 83 1.65 -17.92 8.69
CA TYR A 83 0.63 -17.08 9.31
C TYR A 83 1.13 -15.64 9.46
N LYS A 84 0.17 -14.71 9.58
CA LYS A 84 0.42 -13.31 9.97
C LYS A 84 -0.73 -12.79 10.80
N ALA A 85 -0.38 -11.99 11.83
CA ALA A 85 -1.29 -11.11 12.54
C ALA A 85 -0.68 -9.70 12.58
N GLU A 86 -1.48 -8.67 12.31
CA GLU A 86 -1.07 -7.26 12.38
C GLU A 86 -2.20 -6.43 13.00
N ILE A 87 -1.84 -5.56 13.96
CA ILE A 87 -2.75 -4.61 14.60
C ILE A 87 -2.24 -3.18 14.40
N ASP A 88 -3.15 -2.21 14.45
CA ASP A 88 -2.84 -0.77 14.51
C ASP A 88 -3.51 -0.17 15.75
N LEU A 89 -2.72 0.54 16.56
CA LEU A 89 -3.13 1.17 17.83
C LEU A 89 -3.33 2.69 17.66
N SER A 90 -3.28 3.23 16.45
CA SER A 90 -3.35 4.67 16.19
C SER A 90 -4.77 5.23 16.05
N ASP A 91 -5.81 4.47 16.34
CA ASP A 91 -7.20 4.85 16.14
C ASP A 91 -7.87 5.30 17.45
N GLU A 92 -7.34 6.36 18.05
CA GLU A 92 -7.91 7.09 19.20
C GLU A 92 -8.45 6.19 20.34
N GLY A 93 -7.65 5.18 20.72
CA GLY A 93 -7.98 4.21 21.77
C GLY A 93 -8.63 2.92 21.28
N SER A 94 -8.96 2.80 20.01
CA SER A 94 -9.47 1.56 19.41
C SER A 94 -8.34 0.75 18.79
N ILE A 95 -8.37 -0.57 18.97
CA ILE A 95 -7.43 -1.50 18.33
C ILE A 95 -8.05 -1.97 17.01
N LYS A 96 -7.35 -1.73 15.89
CA LYS A 96 -7.75 -2.27 14.59
C LYS A 96 -6.93 -3.51 14.28
N MET A 97 -7.59 -4.66 14.12
CA MET A 97 -6.99 -5.83 13.51
C MET A 97 -6.86 -5.57 11.99
N LEU A 98 -5.64 -5.51 11.49
CA LEU A 98 -5.37 -5.23 10.09
C LEU A 98 -5.24 -6.52 9.27
N ASP A 99 -4.30 -7.38 9.63
CA ASP A 99 -4.09 -8.67 8.98
C ASP A 99 -4.28 -9.78 10.02
N ALA A 100 -4.97 -10.86 9.64
CA ALA A 100 -5.11 -12.09 10.43
C ALA A 100 -5.42 -13.23 9.46
N TYR A 101 -4.36 -13.90 8.96
CA TYR A 101 -4.53 -14.92 7.95
C TYR A 101 -3.56 -16.11 8.10
N ALA A 102 -3.98 -17.23 7.52
CA ALA A 102 -3.12 -18.37 7.23
C ALA A 102 -2.85 -18.44 5.71
N ARG A 103 -1.63 -18.83 5.34
CA ARG A 103 -1.18 -18.99 3.96
C ARG A 103 -0.62 -20.38 3.75
N ILE A 104 -1.12 -21.05 2.72
CA ILE A 104 -0.74 -22.43 2.36
C ILE A 104 0.02 -22.39 1.03
N PHE A 105 1.14 -23.08 0.97
CA PHE A 105 1.99 -23.26 -0.21
C PHE A 105 1.92 -24.71 -0.68
N PRO A 106 0.92 -25.14 -1.49
CA PRO A 106 0.81 -26.53 -1.93
C PRO A 106 1.99 -26.94 -2.82
N VAL A 107 2.40 -26.04 -3.70
CA VAL A 107 3.59 -26.19 -4.56
C VAL A 107 4.43 -24.93 -4.52
N LYS A 108 5.63 -25.02 -5.10
CA LYS A 108 6.52 -23.86 -5.24
C LYS A 108 5.81 -22.78 -6.09
N ASP A 109 5.98 -21.53 -5.66
CA ASP A 109 5.49 -20.33 -6.38
C ASP A 109 3.95 -20.18 -6.46
N LEU A 110 3.15 -21.09 -5.86
CA LEU A 110 1.70 -20.98 -5.69
C LEU A 110 1.35 -20.92 -4.21
N ASN A 111 0.50 -19.98 -3.84
CA ASN A 111 -0.05 -19.92 -2.49
C ASN A 111 -1.55 -19.60 -2.48
N PHE A 112 -2.21 -20.03 -1.43
CA PHE A 112 -3.58 -19.65 -1.07
C PHE A 112 -3.55 -19.01 0.30
N THR A 113 -4.25 -17.89 0.46
CA THR A 113 -4.34 -17.17 1.73
C THR A 113 -5.79 -17.03 2.13
N ILE A 114 -6.13 -17.39 3.36
CA ILE A 114 -7.48 -17.27 3.93
C ILE A 114 -7.44 -16.46 5.21
N GLY A 115 -8.37 -15.55 5.38
CA GLY A 115 -8.50 -14.66 6.54
C GLY A 115 -8.62 -13.20 6.14
N GLN A 116 -8.29 -12.31 7.06
CA GLN A 116 -8.27 -10.87 6.82
C GLN A 116 -6.89 -10.45 6.28
N MET A 117 -6.88 -9.86 5.08
CA MET A 117 -5.65 -9.51 4.38
C MET A 117 -5.84 -8.28 3.50
N ARG A 118 -4.75 -7.79 2.92
CA ARG A 118 -4.83 -6.74 1.89
C ARG A 118 -5.49 -7.28 0.64
N VAL A 119 -6.41 -6.48 0.09
CA VAL A 119 -7.03 -6.77 -1.21
C VAL A 119 -6.00 -6.49 -2.31
N PRO A 120 -5.75 -7.41 -3.24
CA PRO A 120 -4.76 -7.23 -4.31
C PRO A 120 -5.27 -6.26 -5.39
N PHE A 121 -5.14 -4.96 -5.12
CA PHE A 121 -5.62 -3.90 -5.99
C PHE A 121 -4.71 -2.66 -5.87
N THR A 122 -4.43 -1.99 -7.00
CA THR A 122 -3.56 -0.81 -7.14
C THR A 122 -2.11 -1.01 -6.68
N ILE A 123 -1.25 -0.01 -6.89
CA ILE A 123 0.11 0.04 -6.35
C ILE A 123 0.11 0.80 -5.02
N ASP A 124 -0.37 2.06 -5.01
CA ASP A 124 -0.23 2.92 -3.84
C ASP A 124 -1.11 2.47 -2.65
N ALA A 125 -2.36 2.05 -2.88
CA ALA A 125 -3.21 1.56 -1.80
C ALA A 125 -2.69 0.26 -1.19
N HIS A 126 -2.06 -0.60 -1.99
CA HIS A 126 -1.48 -1.87 -1.54
C HIS A 126 -0.15 -1.70 -0.80
N ARG A 127 0.53 -0.56 -0.94
CA ARG A 127 1.83 -0.26 -0.31
C ARG A 127 1.72 -0.16 1.22
N SER A 128 2.62 -0.80 1.94
CA SER A 128 2.71 -0.70 3.40
C SER A 128 3.17 0.69 3.85
N PRO A 129 2.85 1.16 5.09
CA PRO A 129 3.21 2.49 5.55
C PRO A 129 4.72 2.81 5.44
N HIS A 130 5.58 1.84 5.73
CA HIS A 130 7.03 2.02 5.66
C HIS A 130 7.57 2.03 4.21
N GLN A 131 6.78 1.61 3.24
CA GLN A 131 7.11 1.64 1.81
C GLN A 131 6.60 2.91 1.11
N GLN A 132 5.84 3.74 1.81
CA GLN A 132 5.33 4.99 1.25
C GLN A 132 6.46 6.01 1.10
N TYR A 133 6.50 6.65 -0.05
CA TYR A 133 7.46 7.73 -0.34
C TYR A 133 7.07 9.05 0.32
N PHE A 134 5.78 9.34 0.39
CA PHE A 134 5.22 10.58 0.94
C PHE A 134 4.53 10.33 2.28
N ALA A 135 4.42 11.38 3.09
CA ALA A 135 3.70 11.31 4.37
C ALA A 135 2.21 10.98 4.17
N ASN A 136 1.59 11.49 3.12
CA ASN A 136 0.21 11.21 2.75
C ASN A 136 0.13 10.38 1.47
N ARG A 137 -0.85 9.45 1.41
CA ARG A 137 -1.12 8.63 0.22
C ARG A 137 -1.62 9.47 -0.95
N SER A 138 -1.57 8.89 -2.14
CA SER A 138 -2.21 9.43 -3.35
C SER A 138 -3.73 9.46 -3.22
N PHE A 139 -4.40 10.18 -4.13
CA PHE A 139 -5.86 10.15 -4.20
C PHE A 139 -6.40 8.80 -4.69
N ILE A 140 -5.64 8.02 -5.43
CA ILE A 140 -6.02 6.65 -5.83
C ILE A 140 -6.37 5.82 -4.59
N ALA A 141 -5.59 5.92 -3.51
CA ALA A 141 -5.85 5.20 -2.28
C ALA A 141 -7.19 5.55 -1.58
N LYS A 142 -7.82 6.66 -1.96
CA LYS A 142 -9.15 7.07 -1.48
C LYS A 142 -10.30 6.54 -2.34
N GLN A 143 -10.00 6.16 -3.58
CA GLN A 143 -10.98 5.73 -4.57
C GLN A 143 -11.28 4.24 -4.49
N VAL A 144 -10.33 3.47 -3.98
CA VAL A 144 -10.48 2.02 -3.80
C VAL A 144 -11.53 1.71 -2.74
N GLY A 145 -12.07 0.50 -2.78
CA GLY A 145 -12.89 -0.02 -1.69
C GLY A 145 -12.04 -0.26 -0.43
N ASN A 146 -12.40 -1.25 0.32
CA ASN A 146 -11.60 -1.60 1.50
C ASN A 146 -10.20 -2.04 1.09
N VAL A 147 -9.16 -1.41 1.67
CA VAL A 147 -7.75 -1.79 1.45
C VAL A 147 -7.47 -3.18 2.04
N ARG A 148 -8.25 -3.57 3.05
CA ARG A 148 -8.22 -4.89 3.68
C ARG A 148 -9.62 -5.44 3.82
N ASP A 149 -9.75 -6.76 3.66
CA ASP A 149 -11.02 -7.45 3.78
C ASP A 149 -10.80 -8.91 4.16
N VAL A 150 -11.84 -9.58 4.59
CA VAL A 150 -11.84 -11.02 4.87
C VAL A 150 -12.19 -11.78 3.61
N GLY A 151 -11.37 -12.77 3.27
CA GLY A 151 -11.59 -13.53 2.04
C GLY A 151 -10.58 -14.65 1.83
N LEU A 152 -10.53 -15.09 0.58
CA LEU A 152 -9.60 -16.08 0.07
C LEU A 152 -8.89 -15.52 -1.16
N THR A 153 -7.57 -15.62 -1.20
CA THR A 153 -6.76 -15.29 -2.38
C THR A 153 -5.96 -16.49 -2.86
N ALA A 154 -5.66 -16.51 -4.16
CA ALA A 154 -4.67 -17.36 -4.78
C ALA A 154 -3.62 -16.47 -5.46
N ALA A 155 -2.34 -16.75 -5.26
CA ALA A 155 -1.26 -16.03 -5.90
C ALA A 155 -0.25 -16.99 -6.53
N TYR A 156 0.13 -16.70 -7.77
CA TYR A 156 1.15 -17.43 -8.51
C TYR A 156 2.27 -16.49 -8.95
N THR A 157 3.51 -16.90 -8.71
CA THR A 157 4.72 -16.16 -9.08
C THR A 157 5.51 -16.94 -10.11
N SER A 158 5.61 -16.45 -11.34
CA SER A 158 6.51 -16.98 -12.36
C SER A 158 7.90 -16.36 -12.21
N LYS A 159 8.92 -17.20 -12.31
CA LYS A 159 10.32 -16.80 -12.30
C LYS A 159 10.97 -17.30 -13.59
N GLY A 160 11.48 -16.38 -14.38
CA GLY A 160 12.12 -16.70 -15.67
C GLY A 160 12.43 -15.43 -16.45
N GLU A 161 12.59 -15.57 -17.75
CA GLU A 161 12.82 -14.44 -18.65
C GLU A 161 11.66 -13.43 -18.63
N PHE A 162 10.42 -13.94 -18.54
CA PHE A 162 9.21 -13.16 -18.29
C PHE A 162 8.68 -13.44 -16.89
N SER A 163 9.24 -12.73 -15.90
CA SER A 163 8.74 -12.83 -14.54
C SER A 163 7.42 -12.08 -14.38
N PHE A 164 6.45 -12.72 -13.71
CA PHE A 164 5.16 -12.08 -13.39
C PHE A 164 4.60 -12.61 -12.06
N ILE A 165 3.73 -11.83 -11.46
CA ILE A 165 2.94 -12.21 -10.29
C ILE A 165 1.48 -12.02 -10.66
N LEU A 166 0.67 -13.06 -10.47
CA LEU A 166 -0.77 -13.00 -10.63
C LEU A 166 -1.41 -13.33 -9.28
N GLU A 167 -2.22 -12.43 -8.77
CA GLU A 167 -2.96 -12.61 -7.52
C GLU A 167 -4.43 -12.27 -7.74
N GLY A 168 -5.31 -13.12 -7.23
CA GLY A 168 -6.76 -12.87 -7.30
C GLY A 168 -7.47 -13.44 -6.10
N GLY A 169 -8.62 -12.87 -5.75
CA GLY A 169 -9.37 -13.32 -4.59
C GLY A 169 -10.82 -12.90 -4.56
N LEU A 170 -11.55 -13.56 -3.64
CA LEU A 170 -12.94 -13.29 -3.29
C LEU A 170 -12.98 -12.81 -1.84
N PHE A 171 -13.82 -11.80 -1.59
CA PHE A 171 -13.86 -11.08 -0.33
C PHE A 171 -15.31 -10.82 0.10
N ASN A 172 -15.53 -10.67 1.41
CA ASN A 172 -16.85 -10.37 1.95
C ASN A 172 -17.36 -8.97 1.55
N GLY A 173 -16.46 -7.97 1.45
CA GLY A 173 -16.86 -6.57 1.31
C GLY A 173 -17.03 -5.85 2.65
N SER A 174 -16.80 -6.55 3.75
CA SER A 174 -17.00 -6.04 5.12
C SER A 174 -15.86 -5.14 5.61
N GLY A 175 -14.72 -5.14 4.93
CA GLY A 175 -13.53 -4.42 5.38
C GLY A 175 -12.97 -4.96 6.70
N LEU A 176 -12.71 -4.07 7.64
CA LEU A 176 -12.16 -4.41 8.96
C LEU A 176 -13.23 -4.75 10.00
N THR A 177 -14.50 -4.51 9.70
CA THR A 177 -15.65 -4.67 10.60
C THR A 177 -16.72 -5.54 9.95
N ASN A 178 -17.77 -5.87 10.70
CA ASN A 178 -18.95 -6.59 10.16
C ASN A 178 -18.63 -7.96 9.52
N GLN A 179 -17.56 -8.62 9.93
CA GLN A 179 -17.13 -9.91 9.37
C GLN A 179 -18.13 -11.06 9.59
N LYS A 180 -19.08 -10.88 10.52
CA LYS A 180 -20.10 -11.88 10.86
C LYS A 180 -21.39 -11.76 10.04
N GLU A 181 -21.50 -10.73 9.23
CA GLU A 181 -22.65 -10.51 8.37
C GLU A 181 -22.62 -11.46 7.18
N TRP A 182 -23.83 -11.88 6.74
CA TRP A 182 -23.99 -12.72 5.58
C TRP A 182 -24.21 -11.87 4.32
N HIS A 183 -23.39 -12.09 3.29
CA HIS A 183 -23.41 -11.33 2.05
C HIS A 183 -24.01 -12.13 0.90
N LYS A 184 -24.94 -11.54 0.15
CA LYS A 184 -25.52 -12.16 -1.07
C LYS A 184 -24.54 -12.17 -2.24
N THR A 185 -23.56 -11.28 -2.23
CA THR A 185 -22.58 -11.13 -3.32
C THR A 185 -21.21 -10.91 -2.69
N LEU A 186 -20.22 -11.69 -3.11
CA LEU A 186 -18.84 -11.46 -2.74
C LEU A 186 -18.21 -10.44 -3.68
N ASN A 187 -17.29 -9.63 -3.14
CA ASN A 187 -16.40 -8.78 -3.91
C ASN A 187 -15.29 -9.63 -4.54
N TYR A 188 -14.72 -9.18 -5.65
CA TYR A 188 -13.52 -9.81 -6.20
C TYR A 188 -12.44 -8.77 -6.52
N SER A 189 -11.21 -9.23 -6.54
CA SER A 189 -10.08 -8.45 -7.02
C SER A 189 -9.07 -9.34 -7.72
N VAL A 190 -8.45 -8.82 -8.79
CA VAL A 190 -7.36 -9.48 -9.51
C VAL A 190 -6.29 -8.45 -9.80
N LYS A 191 -5.02 -8.81 -9.53
CA LYS A 191 -3.84 -7.98 -9.78
C LYS A 191 -2.79 -8.80 -10.52
N ALA A 192 -2.33 -8.30 -11.65
CA ALA A 192 -1.23 -8.85 -12.42
C ALA A 192 -0.06 -7.86 -12.39
N GLN A 193 1.13 -8.35 -12.08
CA GLN A 193 2.37 -7.58 -12.12
C GLN A 193 3.32 -8.24 -13.10
N LEU A 194 3.72 -7.51 -14.14
CA LEU A 194 4.73 -7.90 -15.09
C LEU A 194 6.05 -7.25 -14.69
N LEU A 195 7.12 -8.05 -14.64
CA LEU A 195 8.44 -7.64 -14.18
C LEU A 195 9.46 -7.73 -15.32
N PRO A 196 9.35 -6.88 -16.36
CA PRO A 196 10.25 -6.92 -17.51
C PRO A 196 11.64 -6.44 -17.10
N GLY A 197 12.55 -7.38 -16.91
CA GLY A 197 13.89 -7.10 -16.39
C GLY A 197 13.89 -6.83 -14.88
N LYS A 198 14.99 -6.20 -14.39
CA LYS A 198 15.23 -6.05 -12.94
C LYS A 198 14.65 -4.77 -12.34
N ASN A 199 14.27 -3.80 -13.17
CA ASN A 199 14.00 -2.42 -12.73
C ASN A 199 12.59 -1.96 -13.02
N TRP A 200 11.84 -2.66 -13.84
CA TRP A 200 10.50 -2.30 -14.26
C TRP A 200 9.42 -3.15 -13.58
N ASN A 201 8.31 -2.55 -13.29
CA ASN A 201 7.08 -3.22 -12.93
C ASN A 201 5.92 -2.56 -13.69
N VAL A 202 5.12 -3.38 -14.35
CA VAL A 202 3.85 -2.98 -14.95
C VAL A 202 2.74 -3.71 -14.22
N THR A 203 1.85 -2.96 -13.58
CA THR A 203 0.74 -3.50 -12.80
C THR A 203 -0.57 -3.22 -13.53
N LEU A 204 -1.40 -4.25 -13.66
CA LEU A 204 -2.78 -4.15 -14.09
C LEU A 204 -3.66 -4.79 -13.02
N SER A 205 -4.70 -4.10 -12.60
CA SER A 205 -5.59 -4.65 -11.60
C SER A 205 -7.05 -4.28 -11.83
N THR A 206 -7.95 -5.12 -11.32
CA THR A 206 -9.39 -4.87 -11.33
C THR A 206 -9.99 -5.28 -10.01
N GLN A 207 -10.96 -4.50 -9.54
CA GLN A 207 -11.73 -4.80 -8.35
C GLN A 207 -13.21 -4.51 -8.60
N MET A 208 -14.08 -5.41 -8.17
CA MET A 208 -15.51 -5.16 -8.08
C MET A 208 -15.91 -5.17 -6.61
N ILE A 209 -16.59 -4.10 -6.20
CA ILE A 209 -17.22 -3.99 -4.89
C ILE A 209 -18.71 -3.72 -5.05
N LYS A 210 -19.48 -4.08 -4.03
CA LYS A 210 -20.93 -3.81 -4.00
C LYS A 210 -21.30 -3.27 -2.61
N PRO A 211 -20.92 -2.00 -2.32
CA PRO A 211 -21.43 -1.36 -1.14
C PRO A 211 -22.94 -1.15 -1.30
N GLU A 212 -23.70 -1.53 -0.28
CA GLU A 212 -25.17 -1.48 -0.31
C GLU A 212 -25.78 -2.12 -1.58
N ASN A 213 -26.36 -1.32 -2.45
CA ASN A 213 -27.07 -1.77 -3.65
C ASN A 213 -26.37 -1.46 -4.97
N VAL A 214 -25.32 -0.64 -4.95
CA VAL A 214 -24.62 -0.19 -6.16
C VAL A 214 -23.37 -1.03 -6.42
N ARG A 215 -23.29 -1.64 -7.59
CA ARG A 215 -22.06 -2.31 -8.05
C ARG A 215 -21.07 -1.25 -8.54
N ILE A 216 -19.83 -1.33 -8.08
CA ILE A 216 -18.74 -0.46 -8.49
C ILE A 216 -17.64 -1.33 -9.07
N ASN A 217 -17.30 -1.10 -10.35
CA ASN A 217 -16.18 -1.75 -11.02
C ASN A 217 -15.03 -0.76 -11.14
N MET A 218 -13.84 -1.21 -10.80
CA MET A 218 -12.63 -0.40 -10.81
C MET A 218 -11.53 -1.11 -11.61
N TYR A 219 -10.82 -0.34 -12.42
CA TYR A 219 -9.70 -0.79 -13.23
C TYR A 219 -8.52 0.13 -12.96
N ASP A 220 -7.37 -0.47 -12.78
CA ASP A 220 -6.15 0.25 -12.45
C ASP A 220 -5.00 -0.23 -13.32
N ALA A 221 -4.21 0.72 -13.78
CA ALA A 221 -3.00 0.48 -14.55
C ALA A 221 -1.86 1.35 -14.00
N GLY A 222 -0.77 0.72 -13.64
CA GLY A 222 0.40 1.42 -13.11
C GLY A 222 1.70 0.88 -13.68
N ILE A 223 2.70 1.74 -13.69
CA ILE A 223 4.04 1.41 -14.11
C ILE A 223 5.04 2.12 -13.22
N TYR A 224 6.09 1.42 -12.83
CA TYR A 224 7.24 2.10 -12.26
C TYR A 224 8.57 1.57 -12.77
N TYR A 225 9.55 2.46 -12.76
CA TYR A 225 10.95 2.15 -12.94
C TYR A 225 11.72 2.46 -11.67
N GLN A 226 12.50 1.53 -11.18
CA GLN A 226 13.31 1.69 -9.97
C GLN A 226 14.73 1.21 -10.21
N ASN A 227 15.70 2.03 -9.82
CA ASN A 227 17.09 1.63 -9.71
C ASN A 227 17.66 2.04 -8.33
N LYS A 228 18.98 1.99 -8.15
CA LYS A 228 19.61 2.32 -6.86
C LYS A 228 19.34 3.75 -6.38
N ARG A 229 19.02 4.69 -7.26
CA ARG A 229 18.87 6.12 -6.95
C ARG A 229 17.55 6.71 -7.37
N PHE A 230 16.93 6.18 -8.42
CA PHE A 230 15.69 6.70 -8.97
C PHE A 230 14.54 5.73 -8.76
N HIS A 231 13.39 6.29 -8.40
CA HIS A 231 12.11 5.67 -8.56
C HIS A 231 11.18 6.64 -9.29
N ILE A 232 10.61 6.20 -10.40
CA ILE A 232 9.61 6.96 -11.16
C ILE A 232 8.40 6.05 -11.28
N GLU A 233 7.23 6.58 -10.95
CA GLU A 233 5.96 5.83 -10.94
C GLU A 233 4.84 6.65 -11.52
N ALA A 234 3.96 5.99 -12.26
CA ALA A 234 2.69 6.54 -12.72
C ALA A 234 1.61 5.46 -12.57
N GLU A 235 0.43 5.87 -12.09
CA GLU A 235 -0.71 5.01 -11.82
C GLU A 235 -2.00 5.74 -12.21
N TYR A 236 -2.92 5.04 -12.85
CA TYR A 236 -4.21 5.54 -13.28
C TYR A 236 -5.32 4.59 -12.86
N LEU A 237 -6.34 5.14 -12.22
CA LEU A 237 -7.54 4.43 -11.80
C LEU A 237 -8.76 4.94 -12.54
N TYR A 238 -9.56 4.02 -13.06
CA TYR A 238 -10.88 4.25 -13.65
C TYR A 238 -11.95 3.49 -12.85
N LYS A 239 -13.05 4.17 -12.47
CA LYS A 239 -14.11 3.63 -11.64
C LYS A 239 -15.47 3.91 -12.26
N MET A 240 -16.28 2.87 -12.38
CA MET A 240 -17.62 2.90 -12.96
C MET A 240 -18.67 2.43 -11.96
N TYR A 241 -19.84 3.06 -11.99
CA TYR A 241 -20.97 2.71 -11.14
C TYR A 241 -22.05 1.99 -11.96
N GLY A 242 -22.58 0.90 -11.43
CA GLY A 242 -23.67 0.17 -12.07
C GLY A 242 -24.91 1.03 -12.24
N HIS A 243 -25.62 0.81 -13.35
CA HIS A 243 -26.85 1.53 -13.70
C HIS A 243 -26.68 3.07 -13.80
N ASP A 244 -25.48 3.54 -14.14
CA ASP A 244 -25.15 4.97 -14.25
C ASP A 244 -25.52 5.78 -12.98
N ALA A 245 -25.47 5.10 -11.82
CA ALA A 245 -25.85 5.69 -10.54
C ALA A 245 -24.97 6.88 -10.12
N PHE A 246 -23.78 6.98 -10.70
CA PHE A 246 -22.87 8.10 -10.55
C PHE A 246 -21.97 8.22 -11.79
N LYS A 247 -21.46 9.42 -12.05
CA LYS A 247 -20.51 9.63 -13.15
C LYS A 247 -19.21 8.86 -12.94
N ASP A 248 -18.56 8.49 -14.03
CA ASP A 248 -17.26 7.82 -14.00
C ASP A 248 -16.23 8.65 -13.26
N VAL A 249 -15.38 7.95 -12.51
CA VAL A 249 -14.33 8.56 -11.68
C VAL A 249 -12.96 8.21 -12.24
N HIS A 250 -12.12 9.23 -12.35
CA HIS A 250 -10.75 9.12 -12.78
C HIS A 250 -9.81 9.61 -11.69
N ALA A 251 -8.74 8.88 -11.43
CA ALA A 251 -7.67 9.33 -10.55
C ALA A 251 -6.31 9.01 -11.17
N ILE A 252 -5.36 9.91 -11.00
CA ILE A 252 -3.97 9.77 -11.47
C ILE A 252 -3.06 10.03 -10.30
N ASN A 253 -1.99 9.25 -10.20
CA ASN A 253 -0.86 9.49 -9.33
C ASN A 253 0.42 9.33 -10.15
N SER A 254 1.30 10.32 -10.12
CA SER A 254 2.63 10.21 -10.71
C SER A 254 3.67 10.88 -9.84
N PHE A 255 4.82 10.25 -9.65
CA PHE A 255 5.88 10.83 -8.85
C PHE A 255 7.28 10.36 -9.26
N VAL A 256 8.25 11.14 -8.83
CA VAL A 256 9.67 10.82 -8.92
C VAL A 256 10.31 10.94 -7.53
N ASN A 257 11.22 10.03 -7.25
CA ASN A 257 12.11 10.05 -6.09
C ASN A 257 13.56 9.91 -6.56
N TYR A 258 14.44 10.76 -6.03
CA TYR A 258 15.88 10.68 -6.26
C TYR A 258 16.64 10.56 -4.94
N ASP A 259 17.37 9.48 -4.76
CA ASP A 259 18.16 9.16 -3.57
C ASP A 259 19.62 9.60 -3.72
N LEU A 260 20.09 10.52 -2.90
CA LEU A 260 21.48 10.93 -2.81
C LEU A 260 22.11 10.32 -1.54
N PRO A 261 23.05 9.38 -1.68
CA PRO A 261 23.73 8.78 -0.53
C PRO A 261 24.55 9.84 0.25
N LEU A 262 24.48 9.79 1.56
CA LEU A 262 25.26 10.61 2.48
C LEU A 262 26.21 9.75 3.32
N LYS A 263 27.26 10.35 3.91
CA LYS A 263 28.33 9.61 4.61
C LYS A 263 28.45 9.92 6.10
N LYS A 264 27.58 10.79 6.63
CA LYS A 264 27.65 11.22 8.05
C LYS A 264 26.45 10.68 8.85
N ILE A 265 25.77 11.55 9.59
CA ILE A 265 24.63 11.23 10.45
C ILE A 265 23.49 10.59 9.64
N PHE A 266 23.19 11.14 8.47
CA PHE A 266 22.19 10.59 7.56
C PHE A 266 22.86 9.68 6.55
N ASN A 267 22.21 8.56 6.23
CA ASN A 267 22.66 7.63 5.20
C ASN A 267 22.31 8.08 3.80
N LYS A 268 21.19 8.77 3.67
CA LYS A 268 20.74 9.35 2.40
C LYS A 268 19.80 10.53 2.63
N ILE A 269 19.72 11.39 1.64
CA ILE A 269 18.62 12.33 1.42
C ILE A 269 17.90 11.97 0.14
N SER A 270 16.57 11.95 0.19
CA SER A 270 15.70 11.71 -0.98
C SER A 270 14.98 12.99 -1.33
N PHE A 271 14.92 13.32 -2.61
CA PHE A 271 14.15 14.43 -3.17
C PHE A 271 12.95 13.86 -3.89
N LEU A 272 11.76 14.39 -3.59
CA LEU A 272 10.50 13.84 -4.05
C LEU A 272 9.62 14.92 -4.68
N ALA A 273 8.97 14.58 -5.79
CA ALA A 273 7.94 15.39 -6.39
C ALA A 273 6.81 14.49 -6.88
N ARG A 274 5.55 14.86 -6.58
CA ARG A 274 4.34 14.14 -6.97
C ARG A 274 3.31 15.08 -7.54
N TYR A 275 2.63 14.63 -8.57
CA TYR A 275 1.35 15.14 -9.02
C TYR A 275 0.31 14.05 -8.90
N ASP A 276 -0.81 14.37 -8.27
CA ASP A 276 -1.99 13.51 -8.25
C ASP A 276 -3.28 14.33 -8.44
N MET A 277 -4.29 13.67 -9.01
CA MET A 277 -5.59 14.27 -9.28
C MET A 277 -6.70 13.24 -9.09
N MET A 278 -7.89 13.73 -8.82
CA MET A 278 -9.12 12.93 -8.83
C MET A 278 -10.30 13.77 -9.33
N THR A 279 -11.27 13.10 -9.94
CA THR A 279 -12.61 13.64 -10.18
C THR A 279 -13.48 13.46 -8.94
N ASP A 280 -14.71 14.02 -8.94
CA ASP A 280 -15.66 13.80 -7.83
C ASP A 280 -15.86 12.30 -7.62
N HIS A 281 -15.89 11.88 -6.35
CA HIS A 281 -15.92 10.50 -5.92
C HIS A 281 -17.12 10.20 -5.03
N SER A 282 -17.75 9.03 -5.24
CA SER A 282 -18.69 8.43 -4.33
C SER A 282 -18.19 7.06 -3.88
N ASP A 283 -18.39 6.71 -2.61
CA ASP A 283 -18.16 5.37 -2.07
C ASP A 283 -19.34 4.40 -2.31
N GLY A 284 -20.42 4.90 -2.90
CA GLY A 284 -21.64 4.14 -3.19
C GLY A 284 -22.77 4.37 -2.18
N THR A 285 -22.56 5.21 -1.15
CA THR A 285 -23.59 5.58 -0.20
C THR A 285 -24.66 6.44 -0.88
N ALA A 286 -25.94 6.10 -0.69
CA ALA A 286 -27.07 6.81 -1.23
C ALA A 286 -27.45 8.03 -0.36
N ASP A 287 -27.88 9.11 -1.01
CA ASP A 287 -28.61 10.21 -0.37
C ASP A 287 -30.09 9.82 -0.30
N GLU A 288 -30.56 9.46 0.88
CA GLU A 288 -31.95 9.02 1.11
C GLU A 288 -33.00 10.05 0.67
N THR A 289 -32.64 11.33 0.65
CA THR A 289 -33.56 12.42 0.30
C THR A 289 -33.62 12.69 -1.20
N LYS A 290 -32.52 12.47 -1.93
CA LYS A 290 -32.38 12.81 -3.34
C LYS A 290 -32.44 11.61 -4.27
N GLY A 291 -32.31 10.39 -3.74
CA GLY A 291 -32.22 9.16 -4.54
C GLY A 291 -30.97 9.07 -5.43
N THR A 292 -29.95 9.87 -5.15
CA THR A 292 -28.66 9.90 -5.85
C THR A 292 -27.54 9.50 -4.90
N LEU A 293 -26.37 9.14 -5.45
CA LEU A 293 -25.22 8.86 -4.61
C LEU A 293 -24.61 10.16 -4.05
N ILE A 294 -24.11 10.08 -2.82
CA ILE A 294 -23.40 11.17 -2.14
C ILE A 294 -22.03 11.38 -2.77
N ILE A 295 -21.62 12.64 -2.97
CA ILE A 295 -20.22 12.98 -3.26
C ILE A 295 -19.45 12.97 -1.95
N ASN A 296 -18.62 11.95 -1.72
CA ASN A 296 -17.79 11.84 -0.53
C ASN A 296 -16.55 12.71 -0.61
N ASP A 297 -16.01 12.86 -1.83
CA ASP A 297 -14.83 13.67 -2.12
C ASP A 297 -15.00 14.45 -3.43
N TYR A 298 -14.69 15.75 -3.41
CA TYR A 298 -14.75 16.61 -4.58
C TYR A 298 -13.48 16.53 -5.42
N ALA A 299 -13.63 16.81 -6.73
CA ALA A 299 -12.55 16.85 -7.70
C ALA A 299 -11.45 17.84 -7.30
N ARG A 300 -10.21 17.41 -7.36
CA ARG A 300 -9.05 18.24 -7.06
C ARG A 300 -7.75 17.69 -7.65
N HIS A 301 -6.77 18.58 -7.74
CA HIS A 301 -5.39 18.25 -8.08
C HIS A 301 -4.50 18.57 -6.89
N ARG A 302 -3.39 17.86 -6.75
CA ARG A 302 -2.38 18.15 -5.75
C ARG A 302 -0.98 18.04 -6.36
N VAL A 303 -0.13 19.00 -6.03
CA VAL A 303 1.31 18.92 -6.25
C VAL A 303 1.97 18.79 -4.88
N THR A 304 2.83 17.80 -4.72
CA THR A 304 3.60 17.59 -3.49
C THR A 304 5.09 17.65 -3.81
N GLY A 305 5.81 18.52 -3.15
CA GLY A 305 7.28 18.53 -3.10
C GLY A 305 7.76 18.06 -1.74
N GLY A 306 8.89 17.38 -1.68
CA GLY A 306 9.38 16.95 -0.36
C GLY A 306 10.81 16.43 -0.35
N ILE A 307 11.31 16.30 0.87
CA ILE A 307 12.58 15.65 1.17
C ILE A 307 12.39 14.60 2.25
N THR A 308 13.21 13.54 2.20
CA THR A 308 13.29 12.52 3.25
C THR A 308 14.75 12.35 3.65
N LEU A 309 15.02 12.44 4.95
CA LEU A 309 16.31 12.16 5.56
C LEU A 309 16.27 10.80 6.23
N SER A 310 17.07 9.84 5.77
CA SER A 310 17.13 8.49 6.34
C SER A 310 18.33 8.34 7.26
N LEU A 311 18.08 7.96 8.52
CA LEU A 311 19.08 7.87 9.59
C LEU A 311 19.75 6.50 9.69
N SER A 312 19.05 5.42 9.31
CA SER A 312 19.54 4.06 9.51
C SER A 312 19.68 3.28 8.19
N LYS A 313 20.59 2.29 8.18
CA LYS A 313 20.73 1.32 7.09
C LYS A 313 20.07 -0.01 7.41
N ALA A 314 20.00 -0.37 8.68
CA ALA A 314 19.48 -1.66 9.14
C ALA A 314 17.95 -1.61 9.36
N PHE A 315 17.46 -0.47 9.87
CA PHE A 315 16.04 -0.24 10.15
C PHE A 315 15.57 1.00 9.42
N VAL A 316 14.28 1.14 9.20
CA VAL A 316 13.73 2.38 8.68
C VAL A 316 13.68 3.40 9.83
N ALA A 317 14.32 4.55 9.64
CA ALA A 317 14.25 5.70 10.51
C ALA A 317 14.34 6.96 9.64
N ASP A 318 13.20 7.48 9.24
CA ASP A 318 13.04 8.53 8.25
C ASP A 318 12.40 9.77 8.87
N LEU A 319 12.99 10.93 8.58
CA LEU A 319 12.38 12.23 8.79
C LEU A 319 11.97 12.79 7.44
N ARG A 320 10.67 13.04 7.26
CA ARG A 320 10.06 13.54 6.03
C ARG A 320 9.55 14.96 6.21
N LEU A 321 9.82 15.80 5.22
CA LEU A 321 9.22 17.11 5.08
C LEU A 321 8.52 17.16 3.73
N ASN A 322 7.20 17.35 3.72
CA ASN A 322 6.40 17.50 2.51
C ASN A 322 5.65 18.82 2.53
N PHE A 323 5.60 19.48 1.38
CA PHE A 323 4.70 20.58 1.09
C PHE A 323 3.67 20.12 0.09
N GLU A 324 2.38 20.23 0.42
CA GLU A 324 1.25 19.84 -0.43
C GLU A 324 0.46 21.07 -0.85
N LYS A 325 0.41 21.34 -2.15
CA LYS A 325 -0.40 22.40 -2.77
C LYS A 325 -1.59 21.79 -3.48
N TYR A 326 -2.80 22.24 -3.12
CA TYR A 326 -4.06 21.75 -3.66
C TYR A 326 -4.70 22.78 -4.58
N PHE A 327 -5.39 22.28 -5.63
CA PHE A 327 -6.16 23.07 -6.59
C PHE A 327 -7.55 22.44 -6.71
N TYR A 328 -8.59 23.19 -6.34
CA TYR A 328 -9.97 22.74 -6.34
C TYR A 328 -10.92 23.90 -6.68
N LYS A 329 -12.17 23.59 -7.04
CA LYS A 329 -13.19 24.61 -7.31
C LYS A 329 -13.80 25.10 -5.99
N LYS A 330 -14.16 26.39 -5.90
CA LYS A 330 -14.79 26.97 -4.70
C LYS A 330 -16.06 26.25 -4.27
N SER A 331 -16.83 25.69 -5.22
CA SER A 331 -18.03 24.89 -4.95
C SER A 331 -17.77 23.52 -4.37
N GLY A 332 -16.52 23.05 -4.42
CA GLY A 332 -16.10 21.73 -3.97
C GLY A 332 -14.91 21.82 -3.00
N VAL A 333 -15.00 22.70 -2.00
CA VAL A 333 -13.94 22.86 -0.99
C VAL A 333 -13.77 21.58 -0.19
N PRO A 334 -12.58 20.94 -0.21
CA PRO A 334 -12.34 19.73 0.55
C PRO A 334 -12.23 20.00 2.05
N LYS A 335 -12.23 18.91 2.83
CA LYS A 335 -11.98 18.96 4.28
C LYS A 335 -10.63 19.65 4.55
N GLU A 336 -10.50 20.29 5.70
CA GLU A 336 -9.28 21.03 6.10
C GLU A 336 -8.01 20.17 6.01
N SER A 337 -8.11 18.90 6.40
CA SER A 337 -7.00 17.93 6.28
C SER A 337 -6.56 17.65 4.85
N GLU A 338 -7.24 18.20 3.83
CA GLU A 338 -7.00 17.96 2.41
C GLU A 338 -6.84 19.24 1.61
N ARG A 339 -6.35 20.28 2.26
CA ARG A 339 -5.98 21.58 1.70
C ARG A 339 -4.47 21.80 1.80
N ASP A 340 -4.02 22.98 1.38
CA ASP A 340 -2.60 23.37 1.38
C ASP A 340 -1.97 23.19 2.75
N LYS A 341 -0.87 22.46 2.81
CA LYS A 341 -0.21 22.18 4.08
C LYS A 341 1.28 21.82 4.00
N ILE A 342 1.92 22.02 5.12
CA ILE A 342 3.25 21.50 5.41
C ILE A 342 3.07 20.28 6.32
N VAL A 343 3.78 19.21 6.01
CA VAL A 343 3.79 17.97 6.80
C VAL A 343 5.20 17.63 7.20
N ILE A 344 5.44 17.48 8.50
CA ILE A 344 6.67 16.91 9.05
C ILE A 344 6.32 15.56 9.65
N GLU A 345 6.97 14.50 9.22
CA GLU A 345 6.71 13.14 9.68
C GLU A 345 8.00 12.47 10.13
N PHE A 346 7.96 11.83 11.28
CA PHE A 346 8.98 10.86 11.69
C PHE A 346 8.40 9.45 11.62
N MET A 347 9.12 8.57 10.93
CA MET A 347 8.73 7.18 10.76
C MET A 347 9.88 6.27 11.18
N THR A 348 9.54 5.24 11.95
CA THR A 348 10.47 4.14 12.25
C THR A 348 9.82 2.79 12.04
N ARG A 349 10.64 1.82 11.59
CA ARG A 349 10.29 0.39 11.52
C ARG A 349 11.44 -0.43 12.07
N PHE A 350 11.12 -1.39 12.89
CA PHE A 350 12.01 -2.37 13.51
C PHE A 350 11.45 -3.78 13.41
#